data_3ebf11d97af3e2f882b91a3a02d5149f
#
_entry.id   3ebf11d97af3e2f882b91a3a02d5149f
#
_cell.length_a   1.000
_cell.length_b   1.000
_cell.length_c   1.000
_cell.angle_alpha   90.00
_cell.angle_beta   90.00
_cell.angle_gamma   90.00
#
_symmetry.space_group_name_H-M   'P 1'
#
loop_
_entity.id
_entity.type
_entity.pdbx_description
1 polymer ?
#
loop_
_entity_poly.entity_id
_entity_poly.type
_entity_poly.pdbx_seq_one_letter_code
_entity_poly.pdbx_strand_id
1 'polypeptide(L)'
;MITTEEIAVVAYNMLQESNVAEMISGQIDYERNDYAKEDVIIVPHRITGEGSVRFGQVNVNIHVPDLVKKTGNQPVYAKNFPRLIAIRKAVIDVLKSHYESGEGWNWTIGALDPPIKEPGKNEHFVSLALEITVREK
;
A
#
# COMPACT_ATOMS: atom_id res chain seq x y z
N MET A 1 -0.16 20.64 -13.08
CA MET A 1 -0.50 20.08 -11.74
C MET A 1 -0.10 18.63 -11.69
N ILE A 2 0.50 18.21 -10.59
CA ILE A 2 0.81 16.80 -10.40
C ILE A 2 -0.47 16.00 -10.11
N THR A 3 -0.53 14.76 -10.59
CA THR A 3 -1.64 13.84 -10.38
C THR A 3 -1.29 12.78 -9.36
N THR A 4 -2.31 12.11 -8.80
CA THR A 4 -2.07 11.00 -7.88
C THR A 4 -1.42 9.81 -8.57
N GLU A 5 -1.67 9.62 -9.88
CA GLU A 5 -0.97 8.59 -10.66
C GLU A 5 0.55 8.85 -10.68
N GLU A 6 0.95 10.10 -10.89
CA GLU A 6 2.37 10.47 -10.87
C GLU A 6 3.00 10.25 -9.50
N ILE A 7 2.26 10.57 -8.44
CA ILE A 7 2.71 10.35 -7.06
C ILE A 7 2.78 8.85 -6.74
N ALA A 8 1.84 8.07 -7.26
CA ALA A 8 1.88 6.61 -7.13
C ALA A 8 3.15 6.02 -7.76
N VAL A 9 3.61 6.57 -8.88
CA VAL A 9 4.87 6.16 -9.50
C VAL A 9 6.06 6.47 -8.60
N VAL A 10 6.06 7.61 -7.91
CA VAL A 10 7.12 7.94 -6.94
C VAL A 10 7.15 6.91 -5.82
N ALA A 11 6.00 6.58 -5.25
CA ALA A 11 5.92 5.56 -4.20
C ALA A 11 6.36 4.19 -4.72
N TYR A 12 5.94 3.81 -5.92
CA TYR A 12 6.36 2.57 -6.58
C TYR A 12 7.89 2.49 -6.68
N ASN A 13 8.52 3.54 -7.19
CA ASN A 13 9.97 3.54 -7.37
C ASN A 13 10.71 3.46 -6.03
N MET A 14 10.24 4.17 -5.02
CA MET A 14 10.83 4.10 -3.68
C MET A 14 10.76 2.69 -3.11
N LEU A 15 9.63 2.02 -3.25
CA LEU A 15 9.44 0.66 -2.74
C LEU A 15 10.25 -0.36 -3.54
N GLN A 16 10.33 -0.22 -4.87
CA GLN A 16 11.14 -1.11 -5.71
C GLN A 16 12.63 -1.04 -5.39
N GLU A 17 13.12 0.12 -5.02
CA GLU A 17 14.52 0.33 -4.67
C GLU A 17 14.83 -0.02 -3.20
N SER A 18 13.81 -0.42 -2.44
CA SER A 18 13.93 -0.72 -1.02
C SER A 18 14.00 -2.23 -0.76
N ASN A 19 14.23 -2.58 0.51
CA ASN A 19 14.19 -3.98 0.95
C ASN A 19 12.79 -4.60 0.89
N VAL A 20 11.74 -3.82 0.74
CA VAL A 20 10.38 -4.35 0.60
C VAL A 20 10.26 -5.25 -0.62
N ALA A 21 10.88 -4.87 -1.74
CA ALA A 21 10.85 -5.66 -2.97
C ALA A 21 11.44 -7.07 -2.78
N GLU A 22 12.47 -7.19 -1.95
CA GLU A 22 13.12 -8.48 -1.66
C GLU A 22 12.38 -9.28 -0.57
N MET A 23 11.62 -8.60 0.27
CA MET A 23 10.96 -9.17 1.42
C MET A 23 9.70 -9.96 1.05
N ILE A 24 9.00 -9.56 0.00
CA ILE A 24 7.72 -10.13 -0.40
C ILE A 24 7.91 -11.24 -1.44
N SER A 25 7.02 -12.22 -1.44
CA SER A 25 7.07 -13.33 -2.41
C SER A 25 6.51 -12.95 -3.78
N GLY A 26 5.72 -11.88 -3.85
CA GLY A 26 5.12 -11.37 -5.09
C GLY A 26 5.79 -10.10 -5.57
N GLN A 27 4.97 -9.12 -5.93
CA GLN A 27 5.43 -7.90 -6.59
C GLN A 27 4.88 -6.63 -5.95
N ILE A 28 5.60 -5.55 -6.17
CA ILE A 28 5.09 -4.20 -5.99
C ILE A 28 4.48 -3.82 -7.33
N ASP A 29 3.20 -3.48 -7.36
CA ASP A 29 2.49 -3.24 -8.61
C ASP A 29 1.28 -2.33 -8.36
N TYR A 30 0.55 -2.03 -9.42
CA TYR A 30 -0.70 -1.27 -9.35
C TYR A 30 -1.92 -2.18 -9.41
N GLU A 31 -1.74 -3.44 -9.75
CA GLU A 31 -2.80 -4.43 -9.86
C GLU A 31 -2.38 -5.77 -9.26
N ARG A 32 -3.35 -6.45 -8.67
CA ARG A 32 -3.15 -7.77 -8.07
C ARG A 32 -3.08 -8.83 -9.17
N ASN A 33 -1.98 -9.59 -9.21
CA ASN A 33 -1.75 -10.59 -10.26
C ASN A 33 -1.84 -12.03 -9.77
N ASP A 34 -1.32 -12.33 -8.58
CA ASP A 34 -1.22 -13.70 -8.10
C ASP A 34 -1.62 -13.77 -6.63
N TYR A 35 -2.79 -14.33 -6.38
CA TYR A 35 -3.36 -14.44 -5.03
C TYR A 35 -2.64 -15.46 -4.14
N ALA A 36 -1.72 -16.25 -4.70
CA ALA A 36 -0.89 -17.17 -3.93
C ALA A 36 0.37 -16.50 -3.35
N LYS A 37 0.62 -15.24 -3.70
CA LYS A 37 1.82 -14.49 -3.31
C LYS A 37 1.48 -13.24 -2.53
N GLU A 38 2.48 -12.74 -1.80
CA GLU A 38 2.40 -11.45 -1.10
C GLU A 38 2.67 -10.32 -2.09
N ASP A 39 1.74 -9.39 -2.23
CA ASP A 39 1.90 -8.23 -3.10
C ASP A 39 1.71 -6.93 -2.33
N VAL A 40 2.40 -5.90 -2.80
CA VAL A 40 2.18 -4.52 -2.37
C VAL A 40 1.58 -3.77 -3.54
N ILE A 41 0.34 -3.33 -3.39
CA ILE A 41 -0.45 -2.74 -4.47
C ILE A 41 -0.70 -1.27 -4.19
N ILE A 42 -0.35 -0.42 -5.14
CA ILE A 42 -0.46 1.03 -5.02
C ILE A 42 -1.68 1.49 -5.80
N VAL A 43 -2.60 2.16 -5.12
CA VAL A 43 -3.89 2.57 -5.70
C VAL A 43 -4.03 4.09 -5.57
N PRO A 44 -3.87 4.84 -6.67
CA PRO A 44 -4.10 6.27 -6.64
C PRO A 44 -5.60 6.57 -6.60
N HIS A 45 -5.96 7.59 -5.83
CA HIS A 45 -7.31 8.14 -5.77
C HIS A 45 -7.31 9.55 -6.38
N ARG A 46 -8.47 10.16 -6.44
CA ARG A 46 -8.59 11.49 -7.03
C ARG A 46 -7.99 12.58 -6.14
N ILE A 47 -7.60 13.68 -6.76
CA ILE A 47 -7.27 14.93 -6.08
C ILE A 47 -8.54 15.78 -6.08
N THR A 48 -8.87 16.33 -4.91
CA THR A 48 -10.04 17.20 -4.75
C THR A 48 -9.64 18.52 -4.11
N GLY A 49 -10.50 19.51 -4.25
CA GLY A 49 -10.32 20.82 -3.67
C GLY A 49 -10.39 21.91 -4.72
N GLU A 50 -10.53 23.14 -4.24
CA GLU A 50 -10.56 24.35 -5.06
C GLU A 50 -9.47 25.30 -4.62
N GLY A 51 -9.05 26.19 -5.54
CA GLY A 51 -8.05 27.18 -5.25
C GLY A 51 -6.63 26.65 -5.33
N SER A 52 -5.73 27.22 -4.52
CA SER A 52 -4.30 26.97 -4.60
C SER A 52 -3.82 25.75 -3.80
N VAL A 53 -4.69 25.15 -3.00
CA VAL A 53 -4.35 23.96 -2.21
C VAL A 53 -5.35 22.86 -2.52
N ARG A 54 -4.83 21.69 -2.89
CA ARG A 54 -5.66 20.52 -3.22
C ARG A 54 -5.20 19.34 -2.39
N PHE A 55 -6.11 18.41 -2.17
CA PHE A 55 -5.89 17.23 -1.35
C PHE A 55 -6.16 15.97 -2.16
N GLY A 56 -5.35 14.96 -1.95
CA GLY A 56 -5.53 13.68 -2.61
C GLY A 56 -5.08 12.54 -1.71
N GLN A 57 -5.16 11.34 -2.24
CA GLN A 57 -4.78 10.14 -1.49
C GLN A 57 -4.25 9.09 -2.44
N VAL A 58 -3.22 8.41 -2.00
CA VAL A 58 -2.73 7.18 -2.62
C VAL A 58 -2.74 6.11 -1.53
N ASN A 59 -3.43 5.01 -1.79
CA ASN A 59 -3.43 3.88 -0.86
C ASN A 59 -2.33 2.91 -1.22
N VAL A 60 -1.72 2.33 -0.21
CA VAL A 60 -0.79 1.22 -0.38
C VAL A 60 -1.38 0.03 0.36
N ASN A 61 -1.78 -0.98 -0.39
CA ASN A 61 -2.42 -2.18 0.13
C ASN A 61 -1.43 -3.33 0.15
N ILE A 62 -1.26 -3.96 1.30
CA ILE A 62 -0.37 -5.10 1.48
C ILE A 62 -1.24 -6.35 1.55
N HIS A 63 -1.15 -7.19 0.52
CA HIS A 63 -1.91 -8.42 0.38
C HIS A 63 -1.06 -9.61 0.78
N VAL A 64 -1.56 -10.44 1.69
CA VAL A 64 -0.85 -11.62 2.18
C VAL A 64 -1.80 -12.82 2.17
N PRO A 65 -1.40 -13.95 1.52
CA PRO A 65 -2.19 -15.17 1.57
C PRO A 65 -2.39 -15.66 3.00
N ASP A 66 -3.56 -16.23 3.25
CA ASP A 66 -3.89 -16.76 4.57
C ASP A 66 -3.03 -17.96 4.91
N LEU A 67 -2.79 -18.14 6.22
CA LEU A 67 -2.21 -19.36 6.75
C LEU A 67 -3.22 -20.48 6.65
N VAL A 68 -2.77 -21.67 6.26
CA VAL A 68 -3.60 -22.87 6.21
C VAL A 68 -3.36 -23.67 7.47
N LYS A 69 -4.42 -23.87 8.23
CA LYS A 69 -4.42 -24.75 9.40
C LYS A 69 -5.32 -25.93 9.12
N LYS A 70 -4.83 -27.15 9.38
CA LYS A 70 -5.66 -28.36 9.22
C LYS A 70 -6.22 -28.75 10.56
N THR A 71 -7.55 -28.82 10.63
CA THR A 71 -8.26 -29.37 11.79
C THR A 71 -9.02 -30.59 11.27
N GLY A 72 -8.51 -31.77 11.60
CA GLY A 72 -9.04 -33.00 10.99
C GLY A 72 -8.74 -33.06 9.50
N ASN A 73 -9.75 -33.31 8.67
CA ASN A 73 -9.63 -33.39 7.21
C ASN A 73 -9.99 -32.09 6.49
N GLN A 74 -10.30 -31.02 7.24
CA GLN A 74 -10.75 -29.75 6.67
C GLN A 74 -9.67 -28.69 6.79
N PRO A 75 -9.30 -27.99 5.69
CA PRO A 75 -8.42 -26.84 5.79
C PRO A 75 -9.18 -25.66 6.39
N VAL A 76 -8.53 -24.95 7.30
CA VAL A 76 -9.02 -23.68 7.86
C VAL A 76 -8.03 -22.59 7.51
N TYR A 77 -8.55 -21.50 6.97
CA TYR A 77 -7.74 -20.37 6.54
C TYR A 77 -7.79 -19.25 7.59
N ALA A 78 -6.64 -18.76 7.96
CA ALA A 78 -6.51 -17.70 8.97
C ALA A 78 -5.57 -16.60 8.46
N LYS A 79 -5.89 -15.35 8.77
CA LYS A 79 -5.03 -14.24 8.37
C LYS A 79 -3.61 -14.40 8.94
N ASN A 80 -2.63 -14.11 8.11
CA ASN A 80 -1.23 -14.16 8.50
C ASN A 80 -0.82 -12.82 9.12
N PHE A 81 -1.19 -12.62 10.38
CA PHE A 81 -0.95 -11.39 11.11
C PHE A 81 0.53 -11.00 11.16
N PRO A 82 1.47 -11.89 11.50
CA PRO A 82 2.88 -11.51 11.57
C PRO A 82 3.41 -10.94 10.25
N ARG A 83 3.02 -11.52 9.11
CA ARG A 83 3.46 -11.03 7.81
C ARG A 83 2.81 -9.71 7.44
N LEU A 84 1.51 -9.56 7.70
CA LEU A 84 0.80 -8.30 7.46
C LEU A 84 1.45 -7.15 8.24
N ILE A 85 1.77 -7.39 9.51
CA ILE A 85 2.43 -6.40 10.37
C ILE A 85 3.84 -6.08 9.85
N ALA A 86 4.63 -7.11 9.57
CA ALA A 86 6.03 -6.94 9.17
C ALA A 86 6.16 -6.17 7.86
N ILE A 87 5.36 -6.53 6.85
CA ILE A 87 5.44 -5.88 5.54
C ILE A 87 4.93 -4.44 5.62
N ARG A 88 3.81 -4.19 6.31
CA ARG A 88 3.30 -2.82 6.45
C ARG A 88 4.29 -1.92 7.19
N LYS A 89 4.93 -2.41 8.24
CA LYS A 89 5.96 -1.64 8.93
C LYS A 89 7.14 -1.29 8.03
N ALA A 90 7.59 -2.25 7.22
CA ALA A 90 8.67 -2.01 6.26
C ALA A 90 8.27 -0.96 5.22
N VAL A 91 7.04 -1.02 4.72
CA VAL A 91 6.50 -0.03 3.79
C VAL A 91 6.44 1.35 4.42
N ILE A 92 5.95 1.44 5.66
CA ILE A 92 5.91 2.72 6.40
C ILE A 92 7.31 3.30 6.54
N ASP A 93 8.29 2.50 6.90
CA ASP A 93 9.67 2.97 7.09
C ASP A 93 10.26 3.55 5.80
N VAL A 94 9.93 2.99 4.64
CA VAL A 94 10.38 3.51 3.36
C VAL A 94 9.66 4.82 3.03
N LEU A 95 8.33 4.84 3.12
CA LEU A 95 7.52 5.96 2.63
C LEU A 95 7.50 7.16 3.58
N LYS A 96 7.63 6.94 4.89
CA LYS A 96 7.66 8.06 5.84
C LYS A 96 8.92 8.91 5.73
N SER A 97 9.99 8.40 5.12
CA SER A 97 11.22 9.14 4.94
C SER A 97 11.17 10.09 3.75
N HIS A 98 10.14 10.01 2.93
CA HIS A 98 9.98 10.90 1.80
C HIS A 98 9.36 12.23 2.24
N TYR A 99 9.94 13.32 1.75
CA TYR A 99 9.36 14.64 1.84
C TYR A 99 9.58 15.38 0.53
N GLU A 100 8.67 16.27 0.24
CA GLU A 100 8.69 17.05 -0.99
C GLU A 100 9.90 18.00 -0.99
N SER A 101 10.53 18.14 -2.14
CA SER A 101 11.72 18.99 -2.33
C SER A 101 11.44 20.10 -3.33
N GLY A 102 10.45 20.95 -3.05
CA GLY A 102 10.15 22.13 -3.88
C GLY A 102 9.26 21.86 -5.09
N GLU A 103 8.66 20.69 -5.19
CA GLU A 103 7.79 20.34 -6.32
C GLU A 103 6.31 20.72 -6.12
N GLY A 104 5.98 21.32 -5.00
CA GLY A 104 4.63 21.79 -4.72
C GLY A 104 3.69 20.70 -4.20
N TRP A 105 4.21 19.57 -3.77
CA TRP A 105 3.40 18.53 -3.15
C TRP A 105 4.18 17.78 -2.09
N ASN A 106 3.43 17.18 -1.16
CA ASN A 106 4.00 16.28 -0.16
C ASN A 106 2.97 15.23 0.25
N TRP A 107 3.43 14.21 0.95
CA TRP A 107 2.51 13.30 1.61
C TRP A 107 2.86 13.12 3.08
N THR A 108 1.83 12.73 3.85
CA THR A 108 1.97 12.22 5.20
C THR A 108 1.27 10.87 5.25
N ILE A 109 1.73 9.99 6.15
CA ILE A 109 1.03 8.72 6.37
C ILE A 109 -0.17 9.01 7.27
N GLY A 110 -1.36 8.74 6.75
CA GLY A 110 -2.62 8.95 7.43
C GLY A 110 -3.18 7.66 8.01
N ALA A 111 -4.38 7.28 7.56
CA ALA A 111 -5.10 6.14 8.10
C ALA A 111 -4.37 4.81 7.88
N LEU A 112 -4.37 3.96 8.91
CA LEU A 112 -3.90 2.58 8.87
C LEU A 112 -5.09 1.68 9.16
N ASP A 113 -5.59 0.99 8.15
CA ASP A 113 -6.75 0.14 8.31
C ASP A 113 -6.38 -1.23 8.88
N PRO A 114 -7.26 -1.84 9.68
CA PRO A 114 -7.07 -3.20 10.17
C PRO A 114 -7.17 -4.20 9.02
N PRO A 115 -6.77 -5.47 9.23
CA PRO A 115 -6.86 -6.47 8.18
C PRO A 115 -8.27 -6.65 7.64
N ILE A 116 -8.38 -6.65 6.33
CA ILE A 116 -9.65 -6.84 5.60
C ILE A 116 -9.50 -8.11 4.77
N LYS A 117 -10.53 -8.95 4.79
CA LYS A 117 -10.56 -10.15 3.95
C LYS A 117 -10.88 -9.76 2.52
N GLU A 118 -10.10 -10.26 1.57
CA GLU A 118 -10.39 -10.09 0.16
C GLU A 118 -11.60 -10.97 -0.22
N PRO A 119 -12.68 -10.39 -0.77
CA PRO A 119 -13.88 -11.16 -1.12
C PRO A 119 -13.57 -12.32 -2.07
N GLY A 120 -14.02 -13.53 -1.71
CA GLY A 120 -13.85 -14.71 -2.53
C GLY A 120 -12.44 -15.29 -2.59
N LYS A 121 -11.51 -14.77 -1.80
CA LYS A 121 -10.11 -15.23 -1.78
C LYS A 121 -9.67 -15.57 -0.37
N ASN A 122 -8.71 -16.52 -0.26
CA ASN A 122 -8.09 -16.88 1.02
C ASN A 122 -6.89 -15.98 1.28
N GLU A 123 -7.16 -14.70 1.39
CA GLU A 123 -6.15 -13.70 1.72
C GLU A 123 -6.77 -12.54 2.49
N HIS A 124 -5.92 -11.86 3.21
CA HIS A 124 -6.25 -10.59 3.85
C HIS A 124 -5.28 -9.53 3.36
N PHE A 125 -5.71 -8.28 3.44
CA PHE A 125 -4.82 -7.16 3.18
C PHE A 125 -4.96 -6.10 4.27
N VAL A 126 -3.88 -5.38 4.50
CA VAL A 126 -3.88 -4.17 5.31
C VAL A 126 -3.56 -3.00 4.40
N SER A 127 -4.03 -1.83 4.76
CA SER A 127 -3.86 -0.64 3.95
C SER A 127 -3.19 0.46 4.76
N LEU A 128 -2.45 1.30 4.06
CA LEU A 128 -2.08 2.60 4.59
C LEU A 128 -2.40 3.67 3.54
N ALA A 129 -2.81 4.83 4.03
CA ALA A 129 -3.13 5.95 3.17
C ALA A 129 -1.98 6.97 3.19
N LEU A 130 -1.49 7.31 2.00
CA LEU A 130 -0.64 8.48 1.82
C LEU A 130 -1.57 9.65 1.57
N GLU A 131 -1.64 10.55 2.53
CA GLU A 131 -2.44 11.77 2.41
C GLU A 131 -1.61 12.85 1.74
N ILE A 132 -2.09 13.33 0.60
CA ILE A 132 -1.34 14.18 -0.30
C ILE A 132 -1.89 15.59 -0.25
N THR A 133 -0.97 16.55 -0.16
CA THR A 133 -1.29 17.96 -0.29
C THR A 133 -0.54 18.49 -1.52
N VAL A 134 -1.26 19.14 -2.42
CA VAL A 134 -0.70 19.78 -3.60
C VAL A 134 -0.95 21.27 -3.49
N ARG A 135 0.14 22.06 -3.64
CA ARG A 135 0.05 23.52 -3.66
C ARG A 135 0.40 24.01 -5.05
N GLU A 136 -0.55 24.67 -5.66
CA GLU A 136 -0.33 25.31 -6.96
C GLU A 136 0.16 26.75 -6.75
N LYS A 137 1.14 27.11 -7.55
CA LYS A 137 1.66 28.47 -7.54
C LYS A 137 0.88 29.37 -8.48
#